data_eb394cbb3acb5df12834313809a6086f
#
_entry.id   eb394cbb3acb5df12834313809a6086f
#
_cell.length_a   1.000
_cell.length_b   1.000
_cell.length_c   1.000
_cell.angle_alpha   90.00
_cell.angle_beta   90.00
_cell.angle_gamma   90.00
#
_symmetry.space_group_name_H-M   'P 1'
#
loop_
_entity.id
_entity.type
_entity.pdbx_description
1 polymer ?
#
loop_
_entity_poly.entity_id
_entity_poly.type
_entity_poly.pdbx_seq_one_letter_code
_entity_poly.pdbx_strand_id
1 'polypeptide(L)'
;MNSLVKQTLAGLRVLIALTILLGVLYPLGVWVVSRIPGLEANAEGSIVTVDGKAVGSDLIGIDPVAGHPNGDPNHDPWFHTRPSADADGDGSPDVLGPADPSISGASNKGAFNSDLIATIKERKEIIAKREGVPESRVPPDAVTASGSGLDPDISVAYAELQAPRVARVNGLSEAAVRELVEENTVGRDLGVLGDPGVDVLTLNLAVQAAKR
;
A
#
# COMPACT_ATOMS: atom_id res chain seq x y z
N MET A 1 -38.45 28.70 38.46
CA MET A 1 -37.85 28.05 37.31
C MET A 1 -37.61 26.61 37.68
N ASN A 2 -38.27 25.66 37.03
CA ASN A 2 -38.22 24.25 37.39
C ASN A 2 -36.79 23.69 37.27
N SER A 3 -36.43 22.75 38.14
CA SER A 3 -35.12 22.09 38.14
C SER A 3 -34.73 21.58 36.75
N LEU A 4 -35.69 21.04 36.01
CA LEU A 4 -35.53 20.57 34.66
C LEU A 4 -35.01 21.66 33.69
N VAL A 5 -35.59 22.86 33.73
CA VAL A 5 -35.16 23.98 32.84
C VAL A 5 -33.73 24.43 33.18
N LYS A 6 -33.34 24.44 34.45
CA LYS A 6 -31.99 24.80 34.87
C LYS A 6 -30.97 23.76 34.36
N GLN A 7 -31.30 22.47 34.45
CA GLN A 7 -30.45 21.39 33.98
C GLN A 7 -30.34 21.37 32.45
N THR A 8 -31.45 21.59 31.74
CA THR A 8 -31.44 21.70 30.28
C THR A 8 -30.58 22.88 29.80
N LEU A 9 -30.69 24.05 30.44
CA LEU A 9 -29.84 25.20 30.10
C LEU A 9 -28.36 24.96 30.43
N ALA A 10 -28.05 24.26 31.51
CA ALA A 10 -26.69 23.90 31.84
C ALA A 10 -26.13 22.91 30.81
N GLY A 11 -26.90 21.88 30.46
CA GLY A 11 -26.52 20.92 29.40
C GLY A 11 -26.31 21.59 28.05
N LEU A 12 -27.21 22.51 27.68
CA LEU A 12 -27.08 23.27 26.41
C LEU A 12 -25.81 24.13 26.38
N ARG A 13 -25.46 24.77 27.48
CA ARG A 13 -24.20 25.56 27.59
C ARG A 13 -22.97 24.67 27.38
N VAL A 14 -22.93 23.50 28.01
CA VAL A 14 -21.83 22.55 27.90
C VAL A 14 -21.77 22.02 26.44
N LEU A 15 -22.91 21.67 25.87
CA LEU A 15 -22.97 21.23 24.48
C LEU A 15 -22.40 22.29 23.51
N ILE A 16 -22.84 23.55 23.66
CA ILE A 16 -22.34 24.64 22.80
C ILE A 16 -20.83 24.85 23.03
N ALA A 17 -20.37 24.87 24.28
CA ALA A 17 -18.96 25.05 24.58
C ALA A 17 -18.08 23.92 23.97
N LEU A 18 -18.52 22.67 24.12
CA LEU A 18 -17.82 21.53 23.54
C LEU A 18 -17.90 21.51 22.01
N THR A 19 -19.03 21.92 21.43
CA THR A 19 -19.16 22.05 19.96
C THR A 19 -18.18 23.08 19.42
N ILE A 20 -18.03 24.24 20.07
CA ILE A 20 -17.06 25.25 19.66
C ILE A 20 -15.64 24.72 19.85
N LEU A 21 -15.34 24.13 21.00
CA LEU A 21 -13.99 23.64 21.29
C LEU A 21 -13.58 22.51 20.36
N LEU A 22 -14.40 21.47 20.20
CA LEU A 22 -14.07 20.25 19.47
C LEU A 22 -14.46 20.32 18.00
N GLY A 23 -15.49 21.10 17.64
CA GLY A 23 -15.96 21.23 16.27
C GLY A 23 -15.34 22.39 15.49
N VAL A 24 -14.75 23.37 16.16
CA VAL A 24 -14.16 24.55 15.52
C VAL A 24 -12.69 24.73 15.92
N LEU A 25 -12.42 24.95 17.19
CA LEU A 25 -11.06 25.33 17.64
C LEU A 25 -10.06 24.18 17.45
N TYR A 26 -10.44 22.95 17.80
CA TYR A 26 -9.58 21.78 17.65
C TYR A 26 -9.26 21.48 16.17
N PRO A 27 -10.24 21.37 15.25
CA PRO A 27 -9.94 21.16 13.82
C PRO A 27 -9.10 22.29 13.21
N LEU A 28 -9.36 23.55 13.56
CA LEU A 28 -8.55 24.67 13.11
C LEU A 28 -7.12 24.58 13.64
N GLY A 29 -6.95 24.19 14.89
CA GLY A 29 -5.62 23.98 15.48
C GLY A 29 -4.85 22.87 14.75
N VAL A 30 -5.49 21.74 14.48
CA VAL A 30 -4.88 20.65 13.68
C VAL A 30 -4.55 21.13 12.28
N TRP A 31 -5.45 21.87 11.63
CA TRP A 31 -5.20 22.42 10.29
C TRP A 31 -3.99 23.37 10.27
N VAL A 32 -3.85 24.27 11.25
CA VAL A 32 -2.68 25.17 11.36
C VAL A 32 -1.38 24.35 11.50
N VAL A 33 -1.38 23.31 12.35
CA VAL A 33 -0.22 22.43 12.53
C VAL A 33 0.13 21.72 11.22
N SER A 34 -0.88 21.28 10.47
CA SER A 34 -0.67 20.60 9.19
C SER A 34 -0.03 21.47 8.10
N ARG A 35 0.00 22.79 8.27
CA ARG A 35 0.66 23.75 7.33
C ARG A 35 2.09 24.09 7.73
N ILE A 36 2.62 23.48 8.79
CA ILE A 36 4.03 23.67 9.17
C ILE A 36 4.91 23.00 8.11
N PRO A 37 5.96 23.69 7.58
CA PRO A 37 6.91 23.09 6.65
C PRO A 37 7.48 21.77 7.20
N GLY A 38 7.43 20.73 6.37
CA GLY A 38 7.83 19.36 6.75
C GLY A 38 6.68 18.46 7.26
N LEU A 39 5.51 19.02 7.61
CA LEU A 39 4.31 18.24 7.95
C LEU A 39 3.24 18.29 6.85
N GLU A 40 3.34 19.26 5.93
CA GLU A 40 2.34 19.50 4.91
C GLU A 40 2.19 18.30 3.96
N ALA A 41 3.28 17.69 3.50
CA ALA A 41 3.25 16.52 2.62
C ALA A 41 2.45 15.38 3.25
N ASN A 42 2.71 15.07 4.52
CA ASN A 42 1.99 14.02 5.25
C ASN A 42 0.50 14.37 5.44
N ALA A 43 0.19 15.65 5.68
CA ALA A 43 -1.19 16.10 5.83
C ALA A 43 -1.98 16.08 4.53
N GLU A 44 -1.32 16.24 3.39
CA GLU A 44 -1.91 16.16 2.04
C GLU A 44 -1.88 14.73 1.46
N GLY A 45 -1.51 13.72 2.27
CA GLY A 45 -1.56 12.31 1.89
C GLY A 45 -0.32 11.79 1.17
N SER A 46 0.85 12.42 1.40
CA SER A 46 2.15 11.97 0.85
C SER A 46 2.13 11.72 -0.66
N ILE A 47 1.54 12.66 -1.40
CA ILE A 47 1.35 12.53 -2.85
C ILE A 47 2.70 12.57 -3.57
N VAL A 48 2.97 11.52 -4.34
CA VAL A 48 4.13 11.42 -5.24
C VAL A 48 3.82 12.09 -6.56
N THR A 49 4.74 12.94 -7.03
CA THR A 49 4.58 13.67 -8.30
C THR A 49 5.75 13.41 -9.23
N VAL A 50 5.46 13.20 -10.51
CA VAL A 50 6.46 13.10 -11.58
C VAL A 50 6.11 14.14 -12.65
N ASP A 51 7.07 14.99 -13.01
CA ASP A 51 6.90 16.08 -13.98
C ASP A 51 5.68 16.97 -13.65
N GLY A 52 5.44 17.23 -12.35
CA GLY A 52 4.34 18.05 -11.85
C GLY A 52 2.96 17.40 -11.88
N LYS A 53 2.87 16.11 -12.18
CA LYS A 53 1.64 15.33 -12.15
C LYS A 53 1.65 14.34 -10.98
N ALA A 54 0.56 14.29 -10.23
CA ALA A 54 0.38 13.26 -9.20
C ALA A 54 0.31 11.87 -9.86
N VAL A 55 1.13 10.95 -9.36
CA VAL A 55 1.20 9.56 -9.87
C VAL A 55 0.76 8.52 -8.84
N GLY A 56 0.65 8.90 -7.58
CA GLY A 56 0.22 8.05 -6.48
C GLY A 56 0.50 8.69 -5.13
N SER A 57 0.52 7.87 -4.11
CA SER A 57 0.85 8.24 -2.73
C SER A 57 1.76 7.18 -2.14
N ASP A 58 2.76 7.57 -1.35
CA ASP A 58 3.61 6.63 -0.60
C ASP A 58 2.84 5.78 0.42
N LEU A 59 1.60 6.16 0.72
CA LEU A 59 0.78 5.49 1.73
C LEU A 59 -0.23 4.50 1.14
N ILE A 60 -0.40 4.48 -0.19
CA ILE A 60 -1.45 3.70 -0.86
C ILE A 60 -0.83 2.90 -2.00
N GLY A 61 -0.77 1.60 -1.81
CA GLY A 61 -0.33 0.65 -2.84
C GLY A 61 -1.42 0.45 -3.89
N ILE A 62 -1.02 0.61 -5.16
CA ILE A 62 -1.82 0.24 -6.33
C ILE A 62 -0.96 -0.67 -7.19
N ASP A 63 -1.51 -1.79 -7.61
CA ASP A 63 -0.82 -2.68 -8.54
C ASP A 63 -0.87 -2.08 -9.96
N PRO A 64 0.27 -1.82 -10.60
CA PRO A 64 0.30 -1.12 -11.88
C PRO A 64 -0.29 -1.92 -13.05
N VAL A 65 -0.50 -3.21 -12.86
CA VAL A 65 -1.17 -4.08 -13.85
C VAL A 65 -2.57 -4.50 -13.44
N ALA A 66 -3.11 -3.89 -12.40
CA ALA A 66 -4.49 -4.08 -12.01
C ALA A 66 -5.42 -3.80 -13.22
N GLY A 67 -6.28 -4.78 -13.57
CA GLY A 67 -7.07 -4.75 -14.80
C GLY A 67 -6.40 -5.41 -16.01
N HIS A 68 -5.15 -5.87 -15.89
CA HIS A 68 -4.47 -6.69 -16.89
C HIS A 68 -3.98 -8.01 -16.26
N PRO A 69 -4.87 -8.85 -15.72
CA PRO A 69 -4.54 -9.98 -14.84
C PRO A 69 -3.63 -11.04 -15.47
N ASN A 70 -3.65 -11.16 -16.78
CA ASN A 70 -2.85 -12.12 -17.54
C ASN A 70 -1.66 -11.47 -18.27
N GLY A 71 -1.07 -10.44 -17.66
CA GLY A 71 0.13 -9.82 -18.20
C GLY A 71 1.18 -10.90 -18.52
N ASP A 72 1.58 -10.99 -19.81
CA ASP A 72 2.66 -11.88 -20.21
C ASP A 72 3.92 -11.52 -19.39
N PRO A 73 4.46 -12.43 -18.54
CA PRO A 73 5.63 -12.14 -17.73
C PRO A 73 6.85 -11.75 -18.56
N ASN A 74 6.84 -12.02 -19.88
CA ASN A 74 7.87 -11.54 -20.79
C ASN A 74 7.73 -10.06 -21.12
N HIS A 75 6.60 -9.44 -20.85
CA HIS A 75 6.30 -8.05 -21.17
C HIS A 75 5.91 -7.21 -19.93
N ASP A 76 5.95 -7.78 -18.73
CA ASP A 76 5.60 -7.09 -17.49
C ASP A 76 6.84 -6.42 -16.87
N PRO A 77 6.94 -5.06 -16.94
CA PRO A 77 8.12 -4.33 -16.51
C PRO A 77 8.09 -3.90 -15.03
N TRP A 78 7.01 -4.22 -14.30
CA TRP A 78 6.72 -3.62 -13.01
C TRP A 78 7.00 -4.54 -11.83
N PHE A 79 7.39 -3.96 -10.70
CA PHE A 79 7.22 -4.60 -9.40
C PHE A 79 5.75 -4.57 -8.99
N HIS A 80 5.27 -5.65 -8.43
CA HIS A 80 3.91 -5.83 -7.94
C HIS A 80 3.84 -5.68 -6.42
N THR A 81 2.72 -5.17 -5.95
CA THR A 81 2.39 -5.05 -4.53
C THR A 81 2.03 -6.40 -3.90
N ARG A 82 1.73 -6.37 -2.60
CA ARG A 82 1.04 -7.48 -1.91
C ARG A 82 -0.37 -7.67 -2.47
N PRO A 83 -0.93 -8.90 -2.38
CA PRO A 83 -2.31 -9.13 -2.76
C PRO A 83 -3.29 -8.29 -1.94
N SER A 84 -4.38 -7.89 -2.58
CA SER A 84 -5.56 -7.35 -1.91
C SER A 84 -6.62 -8.44 -1.71
N ALA A 85 -7.49 -8.25 -0.73
CA ALA A 85 -8.68 -9.09 -0.56
C ALA A 85 -9.77 -8.76 -1.59
N ASP A 86 -9.73 -7.53 -2.12
CA ASP A 86 -10.68 -6.94 -3.06
C ASP A 86 -9.93 -6.36 -4.27
N ALA A 87 -9.01 -7.15 -4.83
CA ALA A 87 -8.04 -6.67 -5.80
C ALA A 87 -8.68 -6.05 -7.06
N ASP A 88 -9.78 -6.59 -7.49
CA ASP A 88 -10.44 -6.28 -8.77
C ASP A 88 -11.88 -5.78 -8.64
N GLY A 89 -12.44 -5.81 -7.43
CA GLY A 89 -13.84 -5.48 -7.18
C GLY A 89 -14.84 -6.46 -7.79
N ASP A 90 -14.40 -7.43 -8.58
CA ASP A 90 -15.24 -8.48 -9.19
C ASP A 90 -15.00 -9.87 -8.59
N GLY A 91 -14.05 -9.99 -7.67
CA GLY A 91 -13.72 -11.23 -6.97
C GLY A 91 -12.88 -12.20 -7.80
N SER A 92 -12.27 -11.73 -8.90
CA SER A 92 -11.40 -12.57 -9.73
C SER A 92 -10.06 -12.83 -9.04
N PRO A 93 -9.61 -14.08 -8.92
CA PRO A 93 -8.34 -14.41 -8.30
C PRO A 93 -7.11 -14.01 -9.15
N ASP A 94 -7.33 -13.61 -10.39
CA ASP A 94 -6.26 -13.31 -11.36
C ASP A 94 -5.55 -11.98 -11.07
N VAL A 95 -6.23 -11.03 -10.42
CA VAL A 95 -5.64 -9.79 -9.96
C VAL A 95 -5.15 -9.98 -8.53
N LEU A 96 -3.85 -9.85 -8.34
CA LEU A 96 -3.25 -10.06 -7.02
C LEU A 96 -3.25 -8.78 -6.18
N GLY A 97 -2.88 -7.66 -6.76
CA GLY A 97 -2.74 -6.39 -6.06
C GLY A 97 -3.99 -5.50 -6.10
N PRO A 98 -3.99 -4.40 -5.34
CA PRO A 98 -5.11 -3.46 -5.30
C PRO A 98 -5.28 -2.70 -6.62
N ALA A 99 -6.51 -2.67 -7.13
CA ALA A 99 -6.90 -1.99 -8.36
C ALA A 99 -7.55 -0.62 -8.12
N ASP A 100 -8.29 -0.48 -7.03
CA ASP A 100 -9.05 0.73 -6.70
C ASP A 100 -8.62 1.28 -5.33
N PRO A 101 -8.03 2.49 -5.27
CA PRO A 101 -7.59 3.09 -4.01
C PRO A 101 -8.76 3.51 -3.08
N SER A 102 -9.98 3.51 -3.58
CA SER A 102 -11.17 3.81 -2.77
C SER A 102 -11.68 2.60 -1.99
N ILE A 103 -11.20 1.40 -2.30
CA ILE A 103 -11.59 0.15 -1.64
C ILE A 103 -10.50 -0.27 -0.67
N SER A 104 -10.78 -0.20 0.62
CA SER A 104 -9.87 -0.67 1.66
C SER A 104 -10.54 -1.75 2.50
N GLY A 105 -9.91 -2.92 2.56
CA GLY A 105 -10.44 -4.05 3.31
C GLY A 105 -9.48 -5.23 3.41
N ALA A 106 -9.77 -6.11 4.35
CA ALA A 106 -9.05 -7.35 4.57
C ALA A 106 -9.95 -8.56 4.35
N SER A 107 -9.38 -9.72 4.05
CA SER A 107 -10.13 -10.96 3.89
C SER A 107 -10.88 -11.40 5.15
N ASN A 108 -10.39 -11.00 6.33
CA ASN A 108 -10.91 -11.38 7.64
C ASN A 108 -11.09 -12.90 7.84
N LYS A 109 -10.32 -13.71 7.09
CA LYS A 109 -10.37 -15.17 7.14
C LYS A 109 -9.36 -15.73 8.15
N GLY A 110 -9.78 -16.71 8.93
CA GLY A 110 -8.88 -17.39 9.88
C GLY A 110 -7.90 -18.33 9.17
N ALA A 111 -6.80 -18.68 9.85
CA ALA A 111 -5.72 -19.49 9.29
C ALA A 111 -6.14 -20.88 8.79
N PHE A 112 -7.23 -21.44 9.31
CA PHE A 112 -7.76 -22.76 8.92
C PHE A 112 -8.95 -22.67 7.93
N ASN A 113 -9.24 -21.48 7.42
CA ASN A 113 -10.29 -21.30 6.42
C ASN A 113 -9.86 -21.93 5.09
N SER A 114 -10.70 -22.83 4.55
CA SER A 114 -10.41 -23.57 3.32
C SER A 114 -10.21 -22.68 2.10
N ASP A 115 -11.00 -21.59 2.00
CA ASP A 115 -10.91 -20.68 0.86
C ASP A 115 -9.60 -19.87 0.93
N LEU A 116 -9.19 -19.43 2.13
CA LEU A 116 -7.91 -18.75 2.30
C LEU A 116 -6.75 -19.65 1.87
N ILE A 117 -6.78 -20.91 2.29
CA ILE A 117 -5.74 -21.90 1.93
C ILE A 117 -5.70 -22.10 0.40
N ALA A 118 -6.88 -22.23 -0.22
CA ALA A 118 -6.99 -22.38 -1.67
C ALA A 118 -6.44 -21.14 -2.41
N THR A 119 -6.85 -19.95 -1.99
CA THR A 119 -6.37 -18.67 -2.56
C THR A 119 -4.85 -18.51 -2.43
N ILE A 120 -4.27 -18.83 -1.26
CA ILE A 120 -2.83 -18.78 -1.06
C ILE A 120 -2.09 -19.72 -2.02
N LYS A 121 -2.63 -20.94 -2.20
CA LYS A 121 -2.04 -21.93 -3.11
C LYS A 121 -2.07 -21.43 -4.56
N GLU A 122 -3.20 -20.94 -5.01
CA GLU A 122 -3.38 -20.38 -6.35
C GLU A 122 -2.45 -19.20 -6.60
N ARG A 123 -2.37 -18.24 -5.67
CA ARG A 123 -1.44 -17.10 -5.75
C ARG A 123 0.02 -17.56 -5.83
N LYS A 124 0.39 -18.61 -5.09
CA LYS A 124 1.72 -19.21 -5.20
C LYS A 124 2.02 -19.73 -6.60
N GLU A 125 1.10 -20.47 -7.19
CA GLU A 125 1.23 -21.01 -8.54
C GLU A 125 1.39 -19.90 -9.58
N ILE A 126 0.56 -18.84 -9.49
CA ILE A 126 0.61 -17.66 -10.38
C ILE A 126 1.96 -16.96 -10.27
N ILE A 127 2.42 -16.63 -9.05
CA ILE A 127 3.66 -15.90 -8.83
C ILE A 127 4.88 -16.76 -9.23
N ALA A 128 4.90 -18.03 -8.86
CA ALA A 128 5.97 -18.95 -9.23
C ALA A 128 6.14 -19.03 -10.76
N LYS A 129 5.03 -19.11 -11.49
CA LYS A 129 5.01 -19.10 -12.95
C LYS A 129 5.47 -17.77 -13.52
N ARG A 130 5.00 -16.66 -12.99
CA ARG A 130 5.39 -15.30 -13.42
C ARG A 130 6.88 -15.05 -13.25
N GLU A 131 7.43 -15.42 -12.11
CA GLU A 131 8.84 -15.17 -11.80
C GLU A 131 9.78 -16.31 -12.26
N GLY A 132 9.23 -17.43 -12.78
CA GLY A 132 10.03 -18.56 -13.25
C GLY A 132 10.77 -19.31 -12.15
N VAL A 133 10.19 -19.42 -10.97
CA VAL A 133 10.78 -20.03 -9.78
C VAL A 133 9.89 -21.16 -9.21
N PRO A 134 10.43 -22.08 -8.40
CA PRO A 134 9.60 -23.04 -7.69
C PRO A 134 8.76 -22.34 -6.62
N GLU A 135 7.53 -22.84 -6.35
CA GLU A 135 6.60 -22.29 -5.35
C GLU A 135 7.21 -22.15 -3.95
N SER A 136 8.17 -23.00 -3.60
CA SER A 136 8.87 -22.94 -2.31
C SER A 136 9.70 -21.66 -2.11
N ARG A 137 9.97 -20.93 -3.19
CA ARG A 137 10.69 -19.65 -3.13
C ARG A 137 9.78 -18.42 -3.00
N VAL A 138 8.48 -18.59 -3.21
CA VAL A 138 7.51 -17.50 -3.09
C VAL A 138 7.34 -17.12 -1.61
N PRO A 139 7.67 -15.88 -1.22
CA PRO A 139 7.60 -15.47 0.19
C PRO A 139 6.16 -15.30 0.68
N PRO A 140 5.91 -15.36 1.99
CA PRO A 140 4.57 -15.33 2.56
C PRO A 140 3.77 -14.07 2.23
N ASP A 141 4.41 -12.90 2.24
CA ASP A 141 3.76 -11.61 1.95
C ASP A 141 3.28 -11.50 0.49
N ALA A 142 3.96 -12.17 -0.42
CA ALA A 142 3.56 -12.25 -1.83
C ALA A 142 2.19 -12.93 -2.04
N VAL A 143 1.73 -13.74 -1.09
CA VAL A 143 0.49 -14.54 -1.23
C VAL A 143 -0.59 -14.23 -0.20
N THR A 144 -0.25 -13.44 0.83
CA THR A 144 -1.18 -13.03 1.88
C THR A 144 -1.64 -11.60 1.66
N ALA A 145 -2.95 -11.39 1.59
CA ALA A 145 -3.52 -10.06 1.46
C ALA A 145 -3.13 -9.17 2.64
N SER A 146 -2.92 -7.89 2.39
CA SER A 146 -2.68 -6.91 3.43
C SER A 146 -3.95 -6.67 4.26
N GLY A 147 -3.77 -6.12 5.48
CA GLY A 147 -4.91 -5.81 6.36
C GLY A 147 -5.73 -4.62 5.87
N SER A 148 -5.12 -3.69 5.18
CA SER A 148 -5.80 -2.55 4.54
C SER A 148 -6.30 -2.88 3.13
N GLY A 149 -5.70 -3.88 2.46
CA GLY A 149 -5.86 -4.10 1.03
C GLY A 149 -5.11 -3.10 0.15
N LEU A 150 -4.44 -2.12 0.73
CA LEU A 150 -3.76 -1.01 0.05
C LEU A 150 -2.32 -0.80 0.56
N ASP A 151 -1.67 -1.84 1.04
CA ASP A 151 -0.29 -1.78 1.55
C ASP A 151 0.67 -1.39 0.39
N PRO A 152 1.39 -0.27 0.49
CA PRO A 152 2.34 0.13 -0.54
C PRO A 152 3.63 -0.69 -0.52
N ASP A 153 3.94 -1.32 0.63
CA ASP A 153 5.19 -2.00 0.87
C ASP A 153 5.12 -3.50 0.60
N ILE A 154 6.23 -4.02 0.11
CA ILE A 154 6.51 -5.46 0.01
C ILE A 154 7.76 -5.81 0.80
N SER A 155 7.93 -7.08 1.17
CA SER A 155 9.18 -7.53 1.77
C SER A 155 10.34 -7.42 0.79
N VAL A 156 11.55 -7.21 1.31
CA VAL A 156 12.79 -7.25 0.51
C VAL A 156 12.89 -8.59 -0.24
N ALA A 157 12.46 -9.69 0.39
CA ALA A 157 12.45 -11.02 -0.25
C ALA A 157 11.53 -11.08 -1.47
N TYR A 158 10.38 -10.40 -1.43
CA TYR A 158 9.48 -10.35 -2.57
C TYR A 158 9.98 -9.41 -3.67
N ALA A 159 10.59 -8.30 -3.32
CA ALA A 159 11.25 -7.43 -4.29
C ALA A 159 12.40 -8.16 -5.02
N GLU A 160 13.26 -8.83 -4.27
CA GLU A 160 14.37 -9.64 -4.80
C GLU A 160 13.91 -10.79 -5.72
N LEU A 161 12.76 -11.39 -5.41
CA LEU A 161 12.16 -12.43 -6.25
C LEU A 161 11.76 -11.88 -7.62
N GLN A 162 11.25 -10.65 -7.69
CA GLN A 162 10.77 -10.00 -8.91
C GLN A 162 11.91 -9.35 -9.73
N ALA A 163 13.03 -9.00 -9.11
CA ALA A 163 14.14 -8.27 -9.73
C ALA A 163 14.66 -8.88 -11.05
N PRO A 164 14.84 -10.21 -11.21
CA PRO A 164 15.30 -10.79 -12.47
C PRO A 164 14.33 -10.56 -13.65
N ARG A 165 13.03 -10.65 -13.43
CA ARG A 165 12.02 -10.36 -14.44
C ARG A 165 12.02 -8.89 -14.81
N VAL A 166 11.97 -8.02 -13.81
CA VAL A 166 11.96 -6.57 -14.02
C VAL A 166 13.23 -6.11 -14.77
N ALA A 167 14.40 -6.61 -14.40
CA ALA A 167 15.66 -6.33 -15.08
C ALA A 167 15.60 -6.73 -16.57
N ARG A 168 15.21 -7.97 -16.83
CA ARG A 168 15.13 -8.51 -18.20
C ARG A 168 14.17 -7.70 -19.08
N VAL A 169 12.98 -7.41 -18.59
CA VAL A 169 11.94 -6.70 -19.36
C VAL A 169 12.30 -5.24 -19.62
N ASN A 170 12.97 -4.61 -18.65
CA ASN A 170 13.40 -3.21 -18.78
C ASN A 170 14.74 -3.03 -19.49
N GLY A 171 15.46 -4.12 -19.81
CA GLY A 171 16.79 -4.06 -20.46
C GLY A 171 17.88 -3.57 -19.50
N LEU A 172 17.69 -3.73 -18.19
CA LEU A 172 18.64 -3.40 -17.14
C LEU A 172 19.42 -4.66 -16.71
N SER A 173 20.57 -4.47 -16.05
CA SER A 173 21.23 -5.58 -15.38
C SER A 173 20.52 -5.93 -14.07
N GLU A 174 20.53 -7.22 -13.67
CA GLU A 174 19.99 -7.61 -12.37
C GLU A 174 20.68 -6.90 -11.21
N ALA A 175 21.99 -6.65 -11.33
CA ALA A 175 22.74 -5.92 -10.31
C ALA A 175 22.22 -4.50 -10.13
N ALA A 176 21.94 -3.77 -11.23
CA ALA A 176 21.37 -2.43 -11.16
C ALA A 176 19.97 -2.42 -10.54
N VAL A 177 19.12 -3.41 -10.88
CA VAL A 177 17.77 -3.48 -10.29
C VAL A 177 17.82 -3.84 -8.80
N ARG A 178 18.76 -4.71 -8.38
CA ARG A 178 18.96 -5.03 -6.95
C ARG A 178 19.49 -3.83 -6.16
N GLU A 179 20.36 -3.02 -6.77
CA GLU A 179 20.81 -1.75 -6.17
C GLU A 179 19.62 -0.79 -5.96
N LEU A 180 18.71 -0.68 -6.95
CA LEU A 180 17.48 0.11 -6.79
C LEU A 180 16.58 -0.45 -5.69
N VAL A 181 16.47 -1.77 -5.52
CA VAL A 181 15.73 -2.38 -4.41
C VAL A 181 16.38 -1.99 -3.07
N GLU A 182 17.71 -2.06 -2.95
CA GLU A 182 18.43 -1.69 -1.73
C GLU A 182 18.23 -0.20 -1.40
N GLU A 183 18.37 0.69 -2.38
CA GLU A 183 18.18 2.13 -2.23
C GLU A 183 16.75 2.53 -1.82
N ASN A 184 15.74 1.76 -2.26
CA ASN A 184 14.33 1.98 -1.92
C ASN A 184 13.85 1.12 -0.74
N THR A 185 14.76 0.46 -0.02
CA THR A 185 14.43 -0.30 1.18
C THR A 185 14.42 0.61 2.40
N VAL A 186 13.27 0.72 3.04
CA VAL A 186 13.12 1.40 4.33
C VAL A 186 13.44 0.41 5.44
N GLY A 187 14.37 0.77 6.31
CA GLY A 187 14.78 -0.05 7.46
C GLY A 187 13.75 -0.02 8.59
N ARG A 188 14.08 -0.71 9.69
CA ARG A 188 13.27 -0.70 10.91
C ARG A 188 13.26 0.68 11.56
N ASP A 189 12.11 1.17 11.98
CA ASP A 189 12.00 2.40 12.76
C ASP A 189 12.80 2.30 14.06
N LEU A 190 13.60 3.33 14.35
CA LEU A 190 14.51 3.36 15.49
C LEU A 190 15.47 2.14 15.55
N GLY A 191 15.62 1.42 14.44
CA GLY A 191 16.45 0.21 14.33
C GLY A 191 15.85 -1.06 14.91
N VAL A 192 14.67 -1.00 15.54
CA VAL A 192 14.08 -2.13 16.28
C VAL A 192 12.59 -2.38 15.99
N LEU A 193 11.86 -1.39 15.48
CA LEU A 193 10.42 -1.48 15.25
C LEU A 193 10.09 -1.81 13.79
N GLY A 194 9.16 -2.71 13.58
CA GLY A 194 8.74 -3.13 12.24
C GLY A 194 9.73 -4.09 11.56
N ASP A 195 9.48 -4.36 10.31
CA ASP A 195 10.35 -5.10 9.41
C ASP A 195 10.76 -4.22 8.22
N PRO A 196 11.92 -4.44 7.59
CA PRO A 196 12.30 -3.71 6.39
C PRO A 196 11.27 -3.94 5.28
N GLY A 197 10.89 -2.85 4.61
CA GLY A 197 9.93 -2.84 3.52
C GLY A 197 10.47 -2.10 2.30
N VAL A 198 9.87 -2.35 1.15
CA VAL A 198 10.18 -1.68 -0.12
C VAL A 198 8.90 -1.12 -0.68
N ASP A 199 8.81 0.21 -0.79
CA ASP A 199 7.67 0.87 -1.43
C ASP A 199 7.68 0.60 -2.94
N VAL A 200 6.59 0.02 -3.44
CA VAL A 200 6.49 -0.44 -4.83
C VAL A 200 6.36 0.71 -5.81
N LEU A 201 5.69 1.80 -5.42
CA LEU A 201 5.52 2.97 -6.28
C LEU A 201 6.87 3.65 -6.54
N THR A 202 7.60 3.96 -5.47
CA THR A 202 8.91 4.64 -5.56
C THR A 202 9.94 3.77 -6.27
N LEU A 203 9.94 2.46 -6.00
CA LEU A 203 10.82 1.51 -6.69
C LEU A 203 10.50 1.44 -8.20
N ASN A 204 9.25 1.38 -8.59
CA ASN A 204 8.85 1.37 -10.00
C ASN A 204 9.25 2.68 -10.71
N LEU A 205 9.13 3.81 -10.03
CA LEU A 205 9.60 5.11 -10.56
C LEU A 205 11.12 5.15 -10.72
N ALA A 206 11.87 4.58 -9.77
CA ALA A 206 13.33 4.46 -9.87
C ALA A 206 13.76 3.59 -11.05
N VAL A 207 13.08 2.45 -11.29
CA VAL A 207 13.32 1.61 -12.47
C VAL A 207 13.05 2.36 -13.77
N GLN A 208 11.97 3.15 -13.84
CA GLN A 208 11.69 3.96 -15.04
C GLN A 208 12.73 5.06 -15.26
N ALA A 209 13.22 5.68 -14.20
CA ALA A 209 14.28 6.68 -14.30
C ALA A 209 15.61 6.08 -14.79
N ALA A 210 15.94 4.86 -14.36
CA ALA A 210 17.15 4.15 -14.76
C ALA A 210 17.17 3.69 -16.24
N LYS A 211 16.02 3.69 -16.91
CA LYS A 211 15.90 3.37 -18.36
C LYS A 211 16.26 4.54 -19.28
N ARG A 212 16.32 5.75 -18.76
CA ARG A 212 16.59 6.99 -19.50
C ARG A 212 18.08 7.21 -19.62
#